data_2b3efd7d82c72c7757e7a1411a81dc40
#
_entry.id   2b3efd7d82c72c7757e7a1411a81dc40
#
_cell.length_a   1.000
_cell.length_b   1.000
_cell.length_c   1.000
_cell.angle_alpha   90.00
_cell.angle_beta   90.00
_cell.angle_gamma   90.00
#
_symmetry.space_group_name_H-M   'P 1'
#
loop_
_entity.id
_entity.type
_entity.pdbx_description
1 polymer ?
#
loop_
_entity_poly.entity_id
_entity_poly.type
_entity_poly.pdbx_seq_one_letter_code
_entity_poly.pdbx_strand_id
1 'polypeptide(L)'
;MAAETAASLASQHPDYSRLAARICVDDLHRSTKTVFTDVVTDLREYIDPESGKHAPLISEEVYSIIMENAETLNNHVDYSRDHNYDYFGFKTLERSYLLRLNGEIAERPQHMLMRVAVGIHHSNISKALETYDLMSQGYFTHATPTLFNSGTPTPQMSSC
;
A
#
# COMPACT_ATOMS: atom_id res chain seq x y z
N MET A 1 -21.08 5.82 -3.22
CA MET A 1 -22.53 5.44 -3.31
C MET A 1 -22.73 3.95 -3.51
N ALA A 2 -22.35 3.27 -4.62
CA ALA A 2 -22.63 1.83 -4.81
C ALA A 2 -22.04 0.93 -3.72
N ALA A 3 -20.77 1.15 -3.34
CA ALA A 3 -20.13 0.39 -2.27
C ALA A 3 -20.78 0.61 -0.89
N GLU A 4 -21.17 1.83 -0.58
CA GLU A 4 -21.84 2.17 0.68
C GLU A 4 -23.25 1.56 0.75
N THR A 5 -23.97 1.54 -0.37
CA THR A 5 -25.26 0.86 -0.46
C THR A 5 -25.10 -0.64 -0.23
N ALA A 6 -24.13 -1.28 -0.86
CA ALA A 6 -23.84 -2.68 -0.62
C ALA A 6 -23.40 -2.93 0.84
N ALA A 7 -22.56 -2.06 1.41
CA ALA A 7 -22.11 -2.17 2.80
C ALA A 7 -23.27 -2.04 3.81
N SER A 8 -24.26 -1.19 3.54
CA SER A 8 -25.44 -1.05 4.42
C SER A 8 -26.30 -2.32 4.49
N LEU A 9 -26.20 -3.18 3.49
CA LEU A 9 -26.89 -4.47 3.44
C LEU A 9 -26.09 -5.63 4.06
N ALA A 10 -24.87 -5.38 4.53
CA ALA A 10 -23.99 -6.41 5.10
C ALA A 10 -24.61 -7.10 6.34
N SER A 11 -25.49 -6.41 7.07
CA SER A 11 -26.26 -7.02 8.17
C SER A 11 -27.29 -8.06 7.71
N GLN A 12 -27.70 -8.02 6.44
CA GLN A 12 -28.64 -8.98 5.85
C GLN A 12 -27.93 -10.22 5.34
N HIS A 13 -26.74 -10.04 4.71
CA HIS A 13 -25.93 -11.14 4.23
C HIS A 13 -24.46 -10.73 4.11
N PRO A 14 -23.49 -11.56 4.58
CA PRO A 14 -22.07 -11.23 4.57
C PRO A 14 -21.48 -10.99 3.16
N ASP A 15 -22.09 -11.54 2.10
CA ASP A 15 -21.65 -11.32 0.72
C ASP A 15 -21.78 -9.86 0.27
N TYR A 16 -22.68 -9.08 0.88
CA TYR A 16 -22.77 -7.64 0.59
C TYR A 16 -21.52 -6.89 1.04
N SER A 17 -20.88 -7.31 2.15
CA SER A 17 -19.59 -6.75 2.56
C SER A 17 -18.48 -7.04 1.54
N ARG A 18 -18.45 -8.25 0.99
CA ARG A 18 -17.50 -8.65 -0.05
C ARG A 18 -17.74 -7.89 -1.36
N LEU A 19 -19.00 -7.71 -1.76
CA LEU A 19 -19.35 -6.92 -2.93
C LEU A 19 -18.91 -5.47 -2.76
N ALA A 20 -19.18 -4.87 -1.60
CA ALA A 20 -18.76 -3.51 -1.28
C ALA A 20 -17.24 -3.36 -1.35
N ALA A 21 -16.48 -4.32 -0.79
CA ALA A 21 -15.02 -4.35 -0.84
C ALA A 21 -14.52 -4.41 -2.29
N ARG A 22 -15.06 -5.28 -3.12
CA ARG A 22 -14.68 -5.41 -4.55
C ARG A 22 -14.89 -4.10 -5.30
N ILE A 23 -16.02 -3.44 -5.12
CA ILE A 23 -16.30 -2.14 -5.75
C ILE A 23 -15.22 -1.12 -5.34
N CYS A 24 -14.87 -1.04 -4.04
CA CYS A 24 -13.84 -0.11 -3.56
C CYS A 24 -12.45 -0.45 -4.11
N VAL A 25 -12.08 -1.72 -4.16
CA VAL A 25 -10.80 -2.17 -4.73
C VAL A 25 -10.72 -1.80 -6.21
N ASP A 26 -11.77 -2.08 -6.99
CA ASP A 26 -11.82 -1.77 -8.41
C ASP A 26 -11.73 -0.25 -8.67
N ASP A 27 -12.40 0.56 -7.84
CA ASP A 27 -12.32 2.02 -7.93
C ASP A 27 -10.91 2.53 -7.61
N LEU A 28 -10.26 1.99 -6.56
CA LEU A 28 -8.88 2.34 -6.24
C LEU A 28 -7.92 1.92 -7.37
N HIS A 29 -8.09 0.73 -7.94
CA HIS A 29 -7.26 0.25 -9.05
C HIS A 29 -7.40 1.11 -10.31
N ARG A 30 -8.58 1.67 -10.59
CA ARG A 30 -8.78 2.61 -11.71
C ARG A 30 -8.12 3.97 -11.48
N SER A 31 -8.05 4.43 -10.24
CA SER A 31 -7.52 5.74 -9.88
C SER A 31 -6.02 5.75 -9.58
N THR A 32 -5.38 4.58 -9.50
CA THR A 32 -3.97 4.43 -9.13
C THR A 32 -3.15 3.74 -10.22
N LYS A 33 -1.84 4.07 -10.28
CA LYS A 33 -0.90 3.37 -11.17
C LYS A 33 -0.77 1.91 -10.80
N THR A 34 -0.56 1.07 -11.81
CA THR A 34 -0.44 -0.40 -11.62
C THR A 34 0.97 -0.81 -11.25
N VAL A 35 1.99 -0.18 -11.86
CA VAL A 35 3.38 -0.60 -11.67
C VAL A 35 3.93 -0.06 -10.37
N PHE A 36 4.44 -0.94 -9.52
CA PHE A 36 4.96 -0.58 -8.19
C PHE A 36 6.06 0.48 -8.25
N THR A 37 7.04 0.30 -9.13
CA THR A 37 8.16 1.25 -9.26
C THR A 37 7.73 2.63 -9.75
N ASP A 38 6.66 2.73 -10.55
CA ASP A 38 6.12 4.02 -10.99
C ASP A 38 5.50 4.79 -9.82
N VAL A 39 4.78 4.07 -8.94
CA VAL A 39 4.22 4.67 -7.71
C VAL A 39 5.33 5.11 -6.77
N VAL A 40 6.36 4.29 -6.59
CA VAL A 40 7.52 4.62 -5.73
C VAL A 40 8.26 5.85 -6.26
N THR A 41 8.37 5.99 -7.59
CA THR A 41 8.97 7.17 -8.23
C THR A 41 8.14 8.43 -7.96
N ASP A 42 6.82 8.37 -8.13
CA ASP A 42 5.95 9.51 -7.82
C ASP A 42 6.06 9.92 -6.35
N LEU A 43 6.09 8.95 -5.43
CA LEU A 43 6.25 9.21 -3.99
C LEU A 43 7.63 9.81 -3.65
N ARG A 44 8.67 9.43 -4.39
CA ARG A 44 10.03 9.94 -4.22
C ARG A 44 10.18 11.36 -4.75
N GLU A 45 9.59 11.65 -5.90
CA GLU A 45 9.69 12.93 -6.59
C GLU A 45 8.65 13.95 -6.14
N TYR A 46 7.87 13.64 -5.11
CA TYR A 46 6.79 14.50 -4.64
C TYR A 46 7.29 15.90 -4.27
N ILE A 47 6.57 16.88 -4.79
CA ILE A 47 6.74 18.30 -4.47
C ILE A 47 5.50 18.75 -3.71
N ASP A 48 5.70 19.24 -2.50
CA ASP A 48 4.60 19.80 -1.70
C ASP A 48 4.03 21.05 -2.39
N PRO A 49 2.74 21.06 -2.73
CA PRO A 49 2.12 22.14 -3.48
C PRO A 49 2.02 23.46 -2.69
N GLU A 50 2.04 23.41 -1.36
CA GLU A 50 1.95 24.62 -0.53
C GLU A 50 3.31 25.32 -0.43
N SER A 51 4.39 24.56 -0.22
CA SER A 51 5.73 25.11 -0.06
C SER A 51 6.54 25.17 -1.36
N GLY A 52 6.14 24.43 -2.40
CA GLY A 52 6.89 24.24 -3.64
C GLY A 52 8.20 23.49 -3.47
N LYS A 53 8.41 22.85 -2.32
CA LYS A 53 9.65 22.13 -2.00
C LYS A 53 9.52 20.65 -2.25
N HIS A 54 10.66 20.01 -2.60
CA HIS A 54 10.77 18.56 -2.67
C HIS A 54 10.52 17.96 -1.26
N ALA A 55 9.53 17.10 -1.16
CA ALA A 55 9.07 16.48 0.09
C ALA A 55 8.87 14.96 -0.11
N PRO A 56 9.97 14.21 -0.32
CA PRO A 56 9.88 12.78 -0.67
C PRO A 56 9.22 11.96 0.43
N LEU A 57 8.32 11.06 0.03
CA LEU A 57 7.66 10.12 0.94
C LEU A 57 8.38 8.77 1.01
N ILE A 58 9.35 8.54 0.14
CA ILE A 58 10.23 7.36 0.13
C ILE A 58 11.66 7.81 0.42
N SER A 59 12.38 7.08 1.27
CA SER A 59 13.80 7.35 1.55
C SER A 59 14.67 7.10 0.32
N GLU A 60 15.80 7.81 0.21
CA GLU A 60 16.77 7.62 -0.89
C GLU A 60 17.27 6.18 -0.97
N GLU A 61 17.63 5.61 0.19
CA GLU A 61 18.15 4.26 0.27
C GLU A 61 17.14 3.24 -0.25
N VAL A 62 15.89 3.29 0.24
CA VAL A 62 14.83 2.34 -0.16
C VAL A 62 14.46 2.54 -1.63
N TYR A 63 14.42 3.77 -2.12
CA TYR A 63 14.20 4.06 -3.53
C TYR A 63 15.26 3.40 -4.42
N SER A 64 16.54 3.58 -4.09
CA SER A 64 17.65 2.98 -4.85
C SER A 64 17.56 1.46 -4.87
N ILE A 65 17.30 0.83 -3.72
CA ILE A 65 17.13 -0.63 -3.62
C ILE A 65 15.96 -1.13 -4.50
N ILE A 66 14.83 -0.42 -4.47
CA ILE A 66 13.66 -0.78 -5.28
C ILE A 66 13.98 -0.66 -6.78
N MET A 67 14.64 0.42 -7.20
CA MET A 67 14.95 0.63 -8.62
C MET A 67 16.00 -0.36 -9.14
N GLU A 68 17.00 -0.72 -8.34
CA GLU A 68 17.98 -1.76 -8.68
C GLU A 68 17.34 -3.15 -8.85
N ASN A 69 16.20 -3.41 -8.20
CA ASN A 69 15.49 -4.68 -8.22
C ASN A 69 14.10 -4.58 -8.88
N ALA A 70 13.90 -3.56 -9.72
CA ALA A 70 12.60 -3.17 -10.26
C ALA A 70 11.85 -4.34 -10.94
N GLU A 71 12.51 -5.07 -11.82
CA GLU A 71 11.88 -6.19 -12.54
C GLU A 71 11.40 -7.28 -11.58
N THR A 72 12.24 -7.68 -10.63
CA THR A 72 11.92 -8.70 -9.64
C THR A 72 10.74 -8.30 -8.76
N LEU A 73 10.76 -7.07 -8.24
CA LEU A 73 9.72 -6.57 -7.35
C LEU A 73 8.39 -6.37 -8.11
N ASN A 74 8.41 -5.75 -9.30
CA ASN A 74 7.21 -5.53 -10.10
C ASN A 74 6.53 -6.84 -10.50
N ASN A 75 7.31 -7.86 -10.87
CA ASN A 75 6.78 -9.16 -11.27
C ASN A 75 6.25 -9.99 -10.08
N HIS A 76 6.70 -9.69 -8.85
CA HIS A 76 6.29 -10.44 -7.67
C HIS A 76 4.99 -9.91 -7.03
N VAL A 77 4.62 -8.66 -7.27
CA VAL A 77 3.40 -8.06 -6.70
C VAL A 77 2.15 -8.71 -7.30
N ASP A 78 1.32 -9.29 -6.43
CA ASP A 78 0.04 -9.92 -6.81
C ASP A 78 -1.14 -9.02 -6.40
N TYR A 79 -1.61 -8.20 -7.32
CA TYR A 79 -2.72 -7.26 -7.09
C TYR A 79 -4.07 -7.94 -6.86
N SER A 80 -4.24 -9.21 -7.22
CA SER A 80 -5.47 -9.94 -6.95
C SER A 80 -5.72 -10.11 -5.45
N ARG A 81 -4.66 -10.09 -4.65
CA ARG A 81 -4.73 -10.18 -3.18
C ARG A 81 -5.40 -8.98 -2.51
N ASP A 82 -5.53 -7.84 -3.21
CA ASP A 82 -6.31 -6.69 -2.70
C ASP A 82 -7.79 -7.05 -2.49
N HIS A 83 -8.31 -8.01 -3.23
CA HIS A 83 -9.69 -8.50 -3.09
C HIS A 83 -9.91 -9.43 -1.87
N ASN A 84 -8.86 -9.76 -1.11
CA ASN A 84 -8.97 -10.55 0.12
C ASN A 84 -9.45 -9.73 1.33
N TYR A 85 -9.39 -8.40 1.24
CA TYR A 85 -9.91 -7.53 2.30
C TYR A 85 -11.45 -7.50 2.29
N ASP A 86 -12.04 -7.44 3.48
CA ASP A 86 -13.44 -7.05 3.61
C ASP A 86 -13.60 -5.53 3.48
N TYR A 87 -14.83 -5.06 3.41
CA TYR A 87 -15.13 -3.63 3.23
C TYR A 87 -14.52 -2.76 4.33
N PHE A 88 -14.65 -3.17 5.59
CA PHE A 88 -14.15 -2.40 6.72
C PHE A 88 -12.62 -2.35 6.75
N GLY A 89 -11.96 -3.48 6.54
CA GLY A 89 -10.51 -3.55 6.48
C GLY A 89 -9.94 -2.71 5.33
N PHE A 90 -10.54 -2.81 4.15
CA PHE A 90 -10.11 -2.02 2.99
C PHE A 90 -10.29 -0.51 3.22
N LYS A 91 -11.45 -0.10 3.75
CA LYS A 91 -11.70 1.32 4.08
C LYS A 91 -10.77 1.86 5.17
N THR A 92 -10.34 1.00 6.10
CA THR A 92 -9.34 1.36 7.10
C THR A 92 -7.97 1.61 6.45
N LEU A 93 -7.55 0.77 5.49
CA LEU A 93 -6.33 0.99 4.72
C LEU A 93 -6.38 2.30 3.93
N GLU A 94 -7.46 2.53 3.18
CA GLU A 94 -7.64 3.78 2.41
C GLU A 94 -7.57 5.03 3.29
N ARG A 95 -8.24 5.00 4.44
CA ARG A 95 -8.35 6.18 5.32
C ARG A 95 -7.05 6.47 6.05
N SER A 96 -6.33 5.45 6.49
CA SER A 96 -5.32 5.61 7.53
C SER A 96 -3.93 5.12 7.17
N TYR A 97 -3.74 4.30 6.12
CA TYR A 97 -2.47 3.63 5.89
C TYR A 97 -1.82 3.90 4.53
N LEU A 98 -2.60 4.01 3.47
CA LEU A 98 -2.06 4.20 2.12
C LEU A 98 -1.51 5.62 1.94
N LEU A 99 -0.30 5.73 1.41
CA LEU A 99 0.33 7.02 1.15
C LEU A 99 -0.44 7.81 0.08
N ARG A 100 -0.44 9.12 0.25
CA ARG A 100 -1.19 10.06 -0.58
C ARG A 100 -0.28 11.10 -1.22
N LEU A 101 -0.65 11.53 -2.41
CA LEU A 101 -0.08 12.69 -3.09
C LEU A 101 -1.20 13.70 -3.32
N ASN A 102 -1.01 14.93 -2.87
CA ASN A 102 -2.00 16.00 -3.00
C ASN A 102 -3.41 15.64 -2.49
N GLY A 103 -3.49 14.84 -1.42
CA GLY A 103 -4.73 14.37 -0.83
C GLY A 103 -5.33 13.12 -1.48
N GLU A 104 -4.88 12.72 -2.68
CA GLU A 104 -5.33 11.53 -3.38
C GLU A 104 -4.46 10.32 -3.03
N ILE A 105 -5.05 9.13 -2.94
CA ILE A 105 -4.33 7.89 -2.65
C ILE A 105 -3.44 7.54 -3.83
N ALA A 106 -2.15 7.33 -3.56
CA ALA A 106 -1.16 6.92 -4.55
C ALA A 106 -0.85 5.42 -4.51
N GLU A 107 -0.85 4.82 -3.32
CA GLU A 107 -0.55 3.40 -3.12
C GLU A 107 -1.79 2.52 -3.21
N ARG A 108 -1.64 1.31 -3.77
CA ARG A 108 -2.54 0.18 -3.52
C ARG A 108 -2.09 -0.56 -2.26
N PRO A 109 -2.94 -1.39 -1.62
CA PRO A 109 -2.52 -2.21 -0.48
C PRO A 109 -1.26 -3.04 -0.77
N GLN A 110 -1.16 -3.66 -1.95
CA GLN A 110 0.02 -4.46 -2.31
C GLN A 110 1.28 -3.60 -2.48
N HIS A 111 1.18 -2.35 -2.95
CA HIS A 111 2.30 -1.41 -2.99
C HIS A 111 2.80 -1.09 -1.58
N MET A 112 1.89 -0.80 -0.65
CA MET A 112 2.22 -0.55 0.75
C MET A 112 2.96 -1.74 1.36
N LEU A 113 2.44 -2.97 1.19
CA LEU A 113 3.06 -4.17 1.74
C LEU A 113 4.46 -4.42 1.18
N MET A 114 4.66 -4.21 -0.13
CA MET A 114 5.98 -4.35 -0.76
C MET A 114 6.95 -3.27 -0.26
N ARG A 115 6.50 -2.00 -0.16
CA ARG A 115 7.30 -0.90 0.41
C ARG A 115 7.74 -1.23 1.85
N VAL A 116 6.83 -1.72 2.66
CA VAL A 116 7.09 -2.10 4.05
C VAL A 116 8.12 -3.23 4.12
N ALA A 117 7.96 -4.27 3.31
CA ALA A 117 8.88 -5.40 3.27
C ALA A 117 10.29 -4.99 2.87
N VAL A 118 10.45 -4.17 1.83
CA VAL A 118 11.76 -3.65 1.40
C VAL A 118 12.34 -2.71 2.47
N GLY A 119 11.52 -1.86 3.08
CA GLY A 119 11.93 -0.95 4.14
C GLY A 119 12.43 -1.65 5.42
N ILE A 120 11.98 -2.89 5.67
CA ILE A 120 12.45 -3.71 6.79
C ILE A 120 13.76 -4.45 6.43
N HIS A 121 13.82 -5.04 5.25
CA HIS A 121 14.89 -5.94 4.87
C HIS A 121 15.99 -5.32 4.01
N HIS A 122 15.76 -4.08 3.53
CA HIS A 122 16.69 -3.33 2.69
C HIS A 122 17.16 -4.15 1.48
N SER A 123 18.48 -4.33 1.31
CA SER A 123 19.07 -5.06 0.18
C SER A 123 18.83 -6.58 0.21
N ASN A 124 18.28 -7.14 1.30
CA ASN A 124 17.93 -8.56 1.34
C ASN A 124 16.59 -8.82 0.65
N ILE A 125 16.58 -8.76 -0.66
CA ILE A 125 15.36 -8.88 -1.48
C ILE A 125 14.66 -10.22 -1.27
N SER A 126 15.39 -11.33 -1.10
CA SER A 126 14.78 -12.65 -0.84
C SER A 126 13.92 -12.62 0.44
N LYS A 127 14.40 -11.99 1.50
CA LYS A 127 13.64 -11.82 2.75
C LYS A 127 12.51 -10.82 2.61
N ALA A 128 12.69 -9.76 1.83
CA ALA A 128 11.62 -8.82 1.54
C ALA A 128 10.45 -9.50 0.82
N LEU A 129 10.72 -10.33 -0.18
CA LEU A 129 9.68 -11.06 -0.91
C LEU A 129 8.96 -12.08 -0.01
N GLU A 130 9.69 -12.82 0.84
CA GLU A 130 9.10 -13.74 1.83
C GLU A 130 8.16 -12.98 2.79
N THR A 131 8.59 -11.85 3.33
CA THR A 131 7.79 -11.02 4.23
C THR A 131 6.56 -10.45 3.52
N TYR A 132 6.73 -9.95 2.28
CA TYR A 132 5.62 -9.49 1.46
C TYR A 132 4.58 -10.61 1.25
N ASP A 133 5.00 -11.81 0.88
CA ASP A 133 4.11 -12.94 0.65
C ASP A 133 3.32 -13.30 1.91
N LEU A 134 3.98 -13.37 3.05
CA LEU A 134 3.32 -13.69 4.32
C LEU A 134 2.30 -12.61 4.73
N MET A 135 2.64 -11.33 4.59
CA MET A 135 1.72 -10.22 4.89
C MET A 135 0.55 -10.19 3.91
N SER A 136 0.83 -10.28 2.61
CA SER A 136 -0.19 -10.14 1.56
C SER A 136 -1.19 -11.31 1.54
N GLN A 137 -0.78 -12.47 2.04
CA GLN A 137 -1.65 -13.63 2.22
C GLN A 137 -2.35 -13.66 3.58
N GLY A 138 -2.10 -12.67 4.46
CA GLY A 138 -2.78 -12.53 5.73
C GLY A 138 -2.28 -13.42 6.86
N TYR A 139 -1.06 -13.99 6.75
CA TYR A 139 -0.49 -14.79 7.85
C TYR A 139 -0.12 -13.94 9.06
N PHE A 140 0.33 -12.71 8.84
CA PHE A 140 0.56 -11.72 9.88
C PHE A 140 0.49 -10.29 9.33
N THR A 141 0.46 -9.31 10.21
CA THR A 141 0.63 -7.91 9.88
C THR A 141 1.57 -7.24 10.88
N HIS A 142 2.24 -6.18 10.46
CA HIS A 142 3.02 -5.35 11.34
C HIS A 142 2.13 -4.35 12.10
N ALA A 143 2.68 -3.82 13.21
CA ALA A 143 2.03 -2.75 13.95
C ALA A 143 1.95 -1.47 13.11
N THR A 144 0.99 -0.61 13.43
CA THR A 144 0.70 0.65 12.74
C THR A 144 1.95 1.50 12.44
N PRO A 145 2.89 1.75 13.37
CA PRO A 145 4.08 2.55 13.05
C PRO A 145 4.95 1.96 11.94
N THR A 146 5.07 0.63 11.88
CA THR A 146 5.83 -0.05 10.82
C THR A 146 5.16 0.13 9.46
N LEU A 147 3.83 -0.05 9.39
CA LEU A 147 3.09 0.11 8.13
C LEU A 147 3.15 1.53 7.59
N PHE A 148 3.15 2.55 8.46
CA PHE A 148 3.27 3.94 8.05
C PHE A 148 4.68 4.32 7.62
N ASN A 149 5.68 3.97 8.44
CA ASN A 149 6.99 4.60 8.38
C ASN A 149 8.05 3.77 7.66
N SER A 150 7.81 2.46 7.46
CA SER A 150 8.80 1.63 6.78
C SER A 150 8.98 2.08 5.32
N GLY A 151 10.22 2.28 4.93
CA GLY A 151 10.59 2.78 3.60
C GLY A 151 10.49 4.29 3.43
N THR A 152 10.02 5.04 4.45
CA THR A 152 9.94 6.50 4.41
C THR A 152 11.23 7.16 4.94
N PRO A 153 11.41 8.49 4.73
CA PRO A 153 12.58 9.20 5.25
C PRO A 153 12.71 9.22 6.77
N THR A 154 11.62 8.94 7.51
CA THR A 154 11.61 8.91 8.97
C THR A 154 11.15 7.54 9.48
N PRO A 155 11.98 6.50 9.40
CA PRO A 155 11.59 5.11 9.62
C PRO A 155 11.47 4.76 11.11
N GLN A 156 10.57 5.41 11.84
CA GLN A 156 10.26 5.08 13.24
C GLN A 156 9.23 3.93 13.26
N MET A 157 9.71 2.71 13.42
CA MET A 157 8.89 1.49 13.30
C MET A 157 8.48 0.88 14.64
N SER A 158 8.98 1.41 15.77
CA SER A 158 8.65 0.88 17.09
C SER A 158 7.23 1.24 17.51
N SER A 159 6.52 0.26 18.03
CA SER A 159 5.25 0.44 18.72
C SER A 159 5.44 0.34 20.22
N CYS A 160 4.78 1.22 21.00
CA CYS A 160 4.77 1.14 22.47
C CYS A 160 3.84 0.03 22.93
#